data_909fb17cf00c3980f6bee2c162a64c87
#
_entry.id   909fb17cf00c3980f6bee2c162a64c87
#
_cell.length_a   1.000
_cell.length_b   1.000
_cell.length_c   1.000
_cell.angle_alpha   90.00
_cell.angle_beta   90.00
_cell.angle_gamma   90.00
#
_symmetry.space_group_name_H-M   'P 1'
#
loop_
_entity.id
_entity.type
_entity.pdbx_description
1 polymer ?
#
loop_
_entity_poly.entity_id
_entity_poly.type
_entity_poly.pdbx_seq_one_letter_code
_entity_poly.pdbx_strand_id
1 'polypeptide(L)'
;MCPEPQQKSVPTLKLLQKELYKKADKWEDVGIQLDIDVDLLEKVKSENNGDSKSCLREMLKILVKKEDLQPSWTDVVEALECLDEEELAQQLKAKYC
;
A
#
# COMPACT_ATOMS: atom_id res chain seq x y z
N MET A 1 -7.95 -7.86 27.80
CA MET A 1 -7.85 -7.75 27.18
C MET A 1 -7.45 -7.40 26.40
N CYS A 2 -7.22 -7.30 26.07
CA CYS A 2 -6.77 -6.89 25.30
C CYS A 2 -6.85 -6.40 24.43
N PRO A 3 -6.96 -6.08 24.24
CA PRO A 3 -7.04 -5.65 23.14
C PRO A 3 -6.31 -5.05 22.49
N GLU A 4 -6.21 -4.48 22.53
CA GLU A 4 -5.51 -3.89 21.95
C GLU A 4 -4.68 -4.02 20.97
N PRO A 5 -4.20 -4.69 20.74
CA PRO A 5 -3.25 -4.88 19.70
C PRO A 5 -3.64 -4.46 18.32
N GLN A 6 -4.87 -4.39 18.10
CA GLN A 6 -5.33 -4.08 16.79
C GLN A 6 -4.99 -2.70 16.33
N GLN A 7 -4.59 -1.86 17.22
CA GLN A 7 -4.20 -0.53 16.79
C GLN A 7 -3.03 -0.57 15.85
N LYS A 8 -2.18 -1.53 16.02
CA LYS A 8 -1.02 -1.60 15.16
C LYS A 8 -1.34 -2.14 13.78
N SER A 9 -2.56 -2.56 13.55
CA SER A 9 -2.88 -3.06 12.23
C SER A 9 -3.28 -1.95 11.26
N VAL A 10 -3.21 -0.69 11.68
CA VAL A 10 -3.48 0.42 10.77
C VAL A 10 -2.14 0.99 10.29
N PRO A 11 -1.80 0.80 9.02
CA PRO A 11 -0.52 1.29 8.53
C PRO A 11 -0.50 2.81 8.40
N THR A 12 0.66 3.39 8.69
CA THR A 12 0.90 4.81 8.46
C THR A 12 1.57 4.99 7.11
N LEU A 13 1.53 6.21 6.60
CA LEU A 13 2.21 6.52 5.35
C LEU A 13 3.68 6.13 5.40
N LYS A 14 4.33 6.46 6.50
CA LYS A 14 5.76 6.17 6.65
C LYS A 14 6.05 4.68 6.58
N LEU A 15 5.25 3.88 7.28
CA LEU A 15 5.45 2.43 7.28
C LEU A 15 5.14 1.82 5.93
N LEU A 16 4.05 2.25 5.29
CA LEU A 16 3.72 1.76 3.96
C LEU A 16 4.83 2.08 2.97
N GLN A 17 5.33 3.30 3.01
CA GLN A 17 6.39 3.72 2.12
C GLN A 17 7.64 2.88 2.34
N LYS A 18 8.01 2.66 3.59
CA LYS A 18 9.18 1.87 3.94
C LYS A 18 9.07 0.44 3.45
N GLU A 19 7.93 -0.20 3.70
CA GLU A 19 7.77 -1.60 3.37
C GLU A 19 7.56 -1.85 1.89
N LEU A 20 6.91 -0.94 1.20
CA LEU A 20 6.59 -1.14 -0.22
C LEU A 20 7.62 -0.51 -1.16
N TYR A 21 8.60 0.17 -0.62
CA TYR A 21 9.58 0.88 -1.43
C TYR A 21 10.32 -0.04 -2.40
N LYS A 22 10.61 -1.26 -1.98
CA LYS A 22 11.32 -2.23 -2.81
C LYS A 22 10.48 -2.68 -4.01
N LYS A 23 9.17 -2.50 -3.92
CA LYS A 23 8.24 -2.89 -4.98
C LYS A 23 7.61 -1.67 -5.63
N ALA A 24 8.31 -0.56 -5.64
CA ALA A 24 7.79 0.67 -6.22
C ALA A 24 7.44 0.52 -7.70
N ASP A 25 8.14 -0.36 -8.40
CA ASP A 25 7.85 -0.62 -9.82
C ASP A 25 6.47 -1.25 -10.03
N LYS A 26 5.88 -1.81 -8.98
CA LYS A 26 4.54 -2.40 -9.05
C LYS A 26 3.49 -1.53 -8.38
N TRP A 27 3.77 -0.27 -8.20
CA TRP A 27 2.88 0.63 -7.48
C TRP A 27 1.47 0.71 -8.07
N GLU A 28 1.36 0.67 -9.41
CA GLU A 28 0.04 0.70 -10.04
C GLU A 28 -0.78 -0.53 -9.68
N ASP A 29 -0.15 -1.69 -9.76
CA ASP A 29 -0.84 -2.93 -9.46
C ASP A 29 -1.28 -2.97 -8.00
N VAL A 30 -0.42 -2.52 -7.10
CA VAL A 30 -0.77 -2.42 -5.69
C VAL A 30 -1.96 -1.50 -5.49
N GLY A 31 -1.94 -0.35 -6.17
CA GLY A 31 -3.04 0.60 -6.08
C GLY A 31 -4.35 0.00 -6.55
N ILE A 32 -4.33 -0.73 -7.64
CA ILE A 32 -5.53 -1.37 -8.17
C ILE A 32 -6.07 -2.38 -7.16
N GLN A 33 -5.19 -3.18 -6.57
CA GLN A 33 -5.61 -4.17 -5.58
C GLN A 33 -6.17 -3.53 -4.31
N LEU A 34 -5.77 -2.30 -4.02
CA LEU A 34 -6.26 -1.56 -2.86
C LEU A 34 -7.43 -0.65 -3.20
N ASP A 35 -8.07 -0.88 -4.34
CA ASP A 35 -9.30 -0.18 -4.77
C ASP A 35 -9.11 1.29 -5.09
N ILE A 36 -7.93 1.68 -5.55
CA ILE A 36 -7.74 3.02 -6.05
C ILE A 36 -8.22 3.08 -7.50
N ASP A 37 -8.96 4.13 -7.82
CA ASP A 37 -9.45 4.37 -9.16
C ASP A 37 -8.29 4.45 -10.15
N VAL A 38 -8.42 3.75 -11.27
CA VAL A 38 -7.40 3.75 -12.32
C VAL A 38 -7.13 5.16 -12.83
N ASP A 39 -8.15 5.99 -12.93
CA ASP A 39 -7.98 7.38 -13.37
C ASP A 39 -7.07 8.16 -12.42
N LEU A 40 -7.19 7.91 -11.12
CA LEU A 40 -6.30 8.53 -10.13
C LEU A 40 -4.87 8.05 -10.30
N LEU A 41 -4.69 6.76 -10.57
CA LEU A 41 -3.36 6.20 -10.77
C LEU A 41 -2.70 6.79 -12.00
N GLU A 42 -3.46 6.98 -13.07
CA GLU A 42 -2.93 7.58 -14.29
C GLU A 42 -2.54 9.04 -14.06
N LYS A 43 -3.35 9.76 -13.28
CA LYS A 43 -3.03 11.13 -12.93
C LYS A 43 -1.73 11.20 -12.13
N VAL A 44 -1.57 10.31 -11.15
CA VAL A 44 -0.36 10.24 -10.35
C VAL A 44 0.85 9.98 -11.25
N LYS A 45 0.71 9.05 -12.17
CA LYS A 45 1.78 8.70 -13.10
C LYS A 45 2.20 9.91 -13.94
N SER A 46 1.21 10.63 -14.46
CA SER A 46 1.46 11.79 -15.29
C SER A 46 2.16 12.91 -14.50
N GLU A 47 1.68 13.17 -13.29
CA GLU A 47 2.21 14.25 -12.47
C GLU A 47 3.63 13.98 -11.97
N ASN A 48 4.03 12.72 -11.91
CA ASN A 48 5.34 12.34 -11.42
C ASN A 48 6.26 11.82 -12.52
N ASN A 49 5.90 12.06 -13.78
CA ASN A 49 6.71 11.68 -14.94
C ASN A 49 7.04 10.18 -14.97
N GLY A 50 6.14 9.38 -14.41
CA GLY A 50 6.33 7.93 -14.41
C GLY A 50 7.38 7.42 -13.43
N ASP A 51 7.91 8.30 -12.58
CA ASP A 51 8.89 7.86 -11.58
C ASP A 51 8.22 6.97 -10.53
N SER A 52 8.62 5.71 -10.51
CA SER A 52 7.95 4.71 -9.68
C SER A 52 7.93 5.06 -8.20
N LYS A 53 9.03 5.56 -7.69
CA LYS A 53 9.12 5.88 -6.26
C LYS A 53 8.23 7.06 -5.89
N SER A 54 8.23 8.08 -6.72
CA SER A 54 7.36 9.24 -6.50
C SER A 54 5.90 8.87 -6.65
N CYS A 55 5.59 8.05 -7.65
CA CYS A 55 4.22 7.58 -7.86
C CYS A 55 3.75 6.76 -6.67
N LEU A 56 4.59 5.87 -6.16
CA LEU A 56 4.24 5.08 -5.00
C LEU A 56 3.91 5.97 -3.81
N ARG A 57 4.75 6.97 -3.56
CA ARG A 57 4.53 7.88 -2.44
C ARG A 57 3.22 8.63 -2.56
N GLU A 58 2.93 9.16 -3.76
CA GLU A 58 1.69 9.90 -3.98
C GLU A 58 0.47 8.99 -3.84
N MET A 59 0.56 7.78 -4.37
CA MET A 59 -0.51 6.80 -4.23
C MET A 59 -0.79 6.49 -2.76
N LEU A 60 0.27 6.29 -1.97
CA LEU A 60 0.12 5.98 -0.56
C LEU A 60 -0.49 7.16 0.21
N LYS A 61 -0.17 8.39 -0.19
CA LYS A 61 -0.80 9.57 0.41
C LYS A 61 -2.30 9.56 0.18
N ILE A 62 -2.72 9.18 -1.02
CA ILE A 62 -4.15 9.09 -1.33
C ILE A 62 -4.82 8.07 -0.42
N LEU A 63 -4.18 6.92 -0.24
CA LEU A 63 -4.74 5.86 0.59
C LEU A 63 -4.93 6.28 2.03
N VAL A 64 -3.93 6.95 2.62
CA VAL A 64 -4.02 7.29 4.04
C VAL A 64 -4.89 8.53 4.28
N LYS A 65 -5.11 9.37 3.27
CA LYS A 65 -5.94 10.55 3.43
C LYS A 65 -7.42 10.25 3.31
N LYS A 66 -7.78 9.26 2.52
CA LYS A 66 -9.19 8.90 2.31
C LYS A 66 -9.58 7.80 3.26
N GLU A 67 -10.48 8.12 4.19
CA GLU A 67 -10.89 7.18 5.22
C GLU A 67 -11.45 5.89 4.65
N ASP A 68 -12.27 6.00 3.59
CA ASP A 68 -12.88 4.82 2.98
C ASP A 68 -11.89 3.95 2.21
N LEU A 69 -10.72 4.48 1.88
CA LEU A 69 -9.69 3.72 1.17
C LEU A 69 -8.57 3.25 2.07
N GLN A 70 -8.54 3.72 3.31
CA GLN A 70 -7.43 3.39 4.20
C GLN A 70 -7.34 1.89 4.43
N PRO A 71 -6.26 1.24 3.98
CA PRO A 71 -6.15 -0.21 4.09
C PRO A 71 -5.66 -0.62 5.48
N SER A 72 -6.00 -1.84 5.88
CA SER A 72 -5.35 -2.48 7.01
C SER A 72 -4.10 -3.19 6.50
N TRP A 73 -3.26 -3.65 7.40
CA TRP A 73 -2.13 -4.47 6.97
C TRP A 73 -2.60 -5.76 6.29
N THR A 74 -3.72 -6.30 6.72
CA THR A 74 -4.30 -7.47 6.07
C THR A 74 -4.61 -7.17 4.60
N ASP A 75 -5.19 -6.01 4.33
CA ASP A 75 -5.49 -5.61 2.95
C ASP A 75 -4.22 -5.51 2.12
N VAL A 76 -3.16 -4.93 2.69
CA VAL A 76 -1.89 -4.80 1.99
C VAL A 76 -1.29 -6.17 1.70
N VAL A 77 -1.32 -7.07 2.68
CA VAL A 77 -0.81 -8.43 2.51
C VAL A 77 -1.57 -9.14 1.39
N GLU A 78 -2.89 -9.04 1.39
CA GLU A 78 -3.71 -9.69 0.38
C GLU A 78 -3.42 -9.12 -1.01
N ALA A 79 -3.22 -7.82 -1.10
CA ALA A 79 -2.87 -7.20 -2.37
C ALA A 79 -1.55 -7.75 -2.91
N LEU A 80 -0.56 -7.90 -2.05
CA LEU A 80 0.73 -8.44 -2.45
C LEU A 80 0.61 -9.91 -2.85
N GLU A 81 -0.21 -10.67 -2.16
CA GLU A 81 -0.43 -12.07 -2.53
C GLU A 81 -1.05 -12.19 -3.91
N CYS A 82 -1.98 -11.29 -4.24
CA CYS A 82 -2.59 -11.27 -5.56
C CYS A 82 -1.60 -10.94 -6.66
N LEU A 83 -0.52 -10.26 -6.32
CA LEU A 83 0.51 -9.86 -7.28
C LEU A 83 1.69 -10.84 -7.31
N ASP A 84 1.55 -11.98 -6.66
CA ASP A 84 2.61 -12.99 -6.56
C ASP A 84 3.84 -12.50 -5.80
N GLU A 85 3.66 -11.52 -4.92
CA GLU A 85 4.73 -11.01 -4.07
C GLU A 85 4.64 -11.67 -2.70
N GLU A 86 4.68 -12.99 -2.70
CA GLU A 86 4.45 -13.77 -1.47
C GLU A 86 5.51 -13.53 -0.40
N GLU A 87 6.76 -13.36 -0.81
CA GLU A 87 7.82 -13.14 0.15
C GLU A 87 7.59 -11.89 0.97
N LEU A 88 7.31 -10.79 0.29
CA LEU A 88 7.03 -9.55 1.01
C LEU A 88 5.74 -9.64 1.80
N ALA A 89 4.72 -10.29 1.24
CA ALA A 89 3.46 -10.48 1.93
C ALA A 89 3.67 -11.22 3.24
N GLN A 90 4.47 -12.29 3.22
CA GLN A 90 4.74 -13.06 4.44
C GLN A 90 5.52 -12.25 5.45
N GLN A 91 6.46 -11.44 4.99
CA GLN A 91 7.23 -10.57 5.90
C GLN A 91 6.31 -9.59 6.61
N LEU A 92 5.41 -8.97 5.88
CA LEU A 92 4.48 -8.02 6.48
C LEU A 92 3.48 -8.71 7.40
N LYS A 93 3.04 -9.88 7.00
CA LYS A 93 2.12 -10.66 7.83
C LYS A 93 2.77 -10.99 9.17
N ALA A 94 4.04 -11.37 9.16
CA ALA A 94 4.76 -11.69 10.39
C ALA A 94 4.99 -10.47 11.27
N LYS A 95 5.16 -9.30 10.65
CA LYS A 95 5.43 -8.07 11.40
C LYS A 95 4.18 -7.40 11.94
N TYR A 96 3.11 -7.37 11.17
CA TYR A 96 1.97 -6.51 11.45
C TYR A 96 0.66 -7.24 11.61
N CYS A 97 0.61 -8.46 11.23
CA CYS A 97 -0.57 -9.29 11.40
C CYS A 97 -0.27 -10.42 12.36
#